data_95b151c15fc7676283bb1870af74d80f
#
_entry.id   95b151c15fc7676283bb1870af74d80f
#
_cell.length_a   1.000
_cell.length_b   1.000
_cell.length_c   1.000
_cell.angle_alpha   90.00
_cell.angle_beta   90.00
_cell.angle_gamma   90.00
#
_symmetry.space_group_name_H-M   'P 1'
#
loop_
_entity.id
_entity.type
_entity.pdbx_description
1 polymer ?
#
loop_
_entity_poly.entity_id
_entity_poly.type
_entity_poly.pdbx_seq_one_letter_code
_entity_poly.pdbx_strand_id
1 'polypeptide(L)'
;MSSSLIEVRKNNLPAYAVFAAMLSAAGLPIYIHAPKYFVDEYGVSLAALGSVLFVLRLFDVVQDPLLGRLSARLGRRRVFAISIACVVMALGMLGLFAVEPLVSPLVWFGLMLTLVFSAFSFLTINFYAQGVVTASSLGQFGHLRLARWRESGALFGVCIAAIAPLVFLYFIDAPFDGFAIGFAVLALVAGTMMRAEWAEGRGLKSAGFQTVLQDPIARRLLIIAFVNAAPVAVSSTLFLFYVEARLMSPGMEGPLLLLFFLSAAFSVPLWGGVAEKLGTKSTLMISMTLAIVAFGFAIFFGAGDWLAFAVVCVASGAALGADLTLLPAMFAKRMGEISPAATEGFGLWSFVSKFTLAFSAVLLLPALQWAGFESGSDSNSSHSLFVLALLYAAVPCVLKIFALILLAFTAVSEE
;
A
#
# COMPACT_ATOMS: atom_id res chain seq x y z
N MET A 1 17.51 34.74 32.94
CA MET A 1 18.05 33.42 32.59
C MET A 1 17.02 32.40 33.00
N SER A 2 16.17 32.01 32.10
CA SER A 2 15.18 30.92 32.28
C SER A 2 15.49 29.91 31.22
N SER A 3 16.26 28.87 31.55
CA SER A 3 16.48 27.69 30.73
C SER A 3 15.17 26.92 30.71
N SER A 4 14.34 27.15 29.67
CA SER A 4 13.27 26.26 29.35
C SER A 4 13.88 24.89 29.03
N LEU A 5 13.77 23.97 29.96
CA LEU A 5 13.98 22.55 29.74
C LEU A 5 13.08 22.17 28.55
N ILE A 6 13.66 22.05 27.39
CA ILE A 6 13.02 21.36 26.26
C ILE A 6 12.91 19.91 26.72
N GLU A 7 11.74 19.57 27.26
CA GLU A 7 11.36 18.21 27.57
C GLU A 7 11.41 17.46 26.23
N VAL A 8 12.46 16.67 26.02
CA VAL A 8 12.60 15.81 24.82
C VAL A 8 11.47 14.78 24.93
N ARG A 9 10.34 15.13 24.34
CA ARG A 9 9.18 14.26 24.25
C ARG A 9 9.60 12.97 23.56
N LYS A 10 9.45 11.82 24.21
CA LYS A 10 9.65 10.51 23.60
C LYS A 10 8.66 10.37 22.45
N ASN A 11 9.14 10.54 21.21
CA ASN A 11 8.34 10.28 20.03
C ASN A 11 7.90 8.81 20.03
N ASN A 12 6.59 8.60 19.89
CA ASN A 12 5.98 7.26 19.99
C ASN A 12 6.01 6.55 18.63
N LEU A 13 7.22 6.21 18.14
CA LEU A 13 7.39 5.46 16.89
C LEU A 13 6.59 4.15 16.84
N PRO A 14 6.45 3.37 17.93
CA PRO A 14 5.55 2.21 17.94
C PRO A 14 4.09 2.55 17.58
N ALA A 15 3.57 3.73 17.96
CA ALA A 15 2.22 4.14 17.57
C ALA A 15 2.08 4.26 16.04
N TYR A 16 3.12 4.74 15.37
CA TYR A 16 3.15 4.77 13.90
C TYR A 16 3.11 3.37 13.29
N ALA A 17 3.82 2.40 13.87
CA ALA A 17 3.78 1.01 13.39
C ALA A 17 2.39 0.39 13.57
N VAL A 18 1.76 0.56 14.76
CA VAL A 18 0.43 0.00 15.05
C VAL A 18 -0.64 0.66 14.18
N PHE A 19 -0.57 1.98 13.97
CA PHE A 19 -1.51 2.67 13.10
C PHE A 19 -1.35 2.28 11.64
N ALA A 20 -0.13 2.09 11.17
CA ALA A 20 0.15 1.58 9.83
C ALA A 20 -0.36 0.13 9.67
N ALA A 21 -0.19 -0.73 10.67
CA ALA A 21 -0.73 -2.09 10.68
C ALA A 21 -2.26 -2.09 10.57
N MET A 22 -2.94 -1.21 11.31
CA MET A 22 -4.39 -1.03 11.22
C MET A 22 -4.82 -0.61 9.80
N LEU A 23 -4.18 0.41 9.22
CA LEU A 23 -4.49 0.85 7.86
C LEU A 23 -4.29 -0.29 6.85
N SER A 24 -3.18 -1.00 6.94
CA SER A 24 -2.86 -2.08 6.00
C SER A 24 -3.77 -3.30 6.15
N ALA A 25 -4.27 -3.58 7.36
CA ALA A 25 -5.26 -4.61 7.60
C ALA A 25 -6.62 -4.30 6.93
N ALA A 26 -6.94 -3.02 6.75
CA ALA A 26 -8.11 -2.57 5.98
C ALA A 26 -7.82 -2.38 4.47
N GLY A 27 -6.64 -2.74 4.01
CA GLY A 27 -6.22 -2.62 2.60
C GLY A 27 -6.38 -3.93 1.84
N LEU A 28 -5.25 -4.49 1.39
CA LEU A 28 -5.20 -5.70 0.58
C LEU A 28 -6.05 -6.88 1.10
N PRO A 29 -6.06 -7.21 2.42
CA PRO A 29 -6.85 -8.35 2.91
C PRO A 29 -8.35 -8.23 2.63
N ILE A 30 -8.93 -7.02 2.60
CA ILE A 30 -10.34 -6.83 2.26
C ILE A 30 -10.62 -7.24 0.82
N TYR A 31 -9.74 -6.95 -0.13
CA TYR A 31 -9.90 -7.35 -1.53
C TYR A 31 -9.90 -8.86 -1.71
N ILE A 32 -9.29 -9.61 -0.80
CA ILE A 32 -9.24 -11.07 -0.81
C ILE A 32 -10.47 -11.66 -0.10
N HIS A 33 -10.73 -11.21 1.12
CA HIS A 33 -11.70 -11.82 2.01
C HIS A 33 -13.14 -11.39 1.75
N ALA A 34 -13.39 -10.10 1.50
CA ALA A 34 -14.75 -9.60 1.41
C ALA A 34 -15.53 -10.15 0.19
N PRO A 35 -14.97 -10.25 -1.03
CA PRO A 35 -15.68 -10.89 -2.14
C PRO A 35 -16.01 -12.35 -1.84
N LYS A 36 -15.02 -13.11 -1.33
CA LYS A 36 -15.24 -14.52 -0.97
C LYS A 36 -16.37 -14.68 0.05
N TYR A 37 -16.34 -13.89 1.12
CA TYR A 37 -17.38 -13.91 2.16
C TYR A 37 -18.77 -13.65 1.58
N PHE A 38 -18.93 -12.62 0.71
CA PHE A 38 -20.23 -12.30 0.11
C PHE A 38 -20.70 -13.32 -0.94
N VAL A 39 -19.80 -14.02 -1.60
CA VAL A 39 -20.16 -15.16 -2.48
C VAL A 39 -20.65 -16.33 -1.64
N ASP A 40 -19.88 -16.71 -0.63
CA ASP A 40 -20.12 -17.92 0.15
C ASP A 40 -21.36 -17.77 1.06
N GLU A 41 -21.55 -16.61 1.70
CA GLU A 41 -22.62 -16.39 2.67
C GLU A 41 -23.93 -15.91 2.03
N TYR A 42 -23.85 -15.03 1.04
CA TYR A 42 -25.03 -14.36 0.46
C TYR A 42 -25.30 -14.72 -0.99
N GLY A 43 -24.51 -15.59 -1.61
CA GLY A 43 -24.71 -16.03 -2.99
C GLY A 43 -24.56 -14.91 -4.04
N VAL A 44 -23.89 -13.82 -3.73
CA VAL A 44 -23.68 -12.70 -4.67
C VAL A 44 -22.70 -13.13 -5.74
N SER A 45 -23.01 -12.85 -7.02
CA SER A 45 -22.12 -13.23 -8.11
C SER A 45 -20.78 -12.50 -8.03
N LEU A 46 -19.68 -13.23 -8.28
CA LEU A 46 -18.32 -12.67 -8.29
C LEU A 46 -18.18 -11.52 -9.29
N ALA A 47 -18.86 -11.60 -10.44
CA ALA A 47 -18.87 -10.55 -11.46
C ALA A 47 -19.51 -9.24 -10.94
N ALA A 48 -20.60 -9.34 -10.17
CA ALA A 48 -21.25 -8.17 -9.57
C ALA A 48 -20.34 -7.51 -8.52
N LEU A 49 -19.74 -8.32 -7.63
CA LEU A 49 -18.79 -7.83 -6.63
C LEU A 49 -17.56 -7.19 -7.29
N GLY A 50 -17.01 -7.82 -8.34
CA GLY A 50 -15.90 -7.28 -9.12
C GLY A 50 -16.24 -5.92 -9.77
N SER A 51 -17.45 -5.75 -10.26
CA SER A 51 -17.94 -4.48 -10.84
C SER A 51 -18.00 -3.38 -9.78
N VAL A 52 -18.49 -3.69 -8.57
CA VAL A 52 -18.51 -2.73 -7.45
C VAL A 52 -17.09 -2.35 -7.05
N LEU A 53 -16.18 -3.32 -6.90
CA LEU A 53 -14.77 -3.05 -6.58
C LEU A 53 -14.09 -2.17 -7.63
N PHE A 54 -14.36 -2.40 -8.92
CA PHE A 54 -13.84 -1.59 -10.01
C PHE A 54 -14.32 -0.13 -9.93
N VAL A 55 -15.63 0.08 -9.74
CA VAL A 55 -16.21 1.43 -9.59
C VAL A 55 -15.63 2.13 -8.36
N LEU A 56 -15.51 1.44 -7.23
CA LEU A 56 -14.90 1.99 -6.03
C LEU A 56 -13.43 2.35 -6.23
N ARG A 57 -12.68 1.57 -7.01
CA ARG A 57 -11.30 1.89 -7.36
C ARG A 57 -11.19 3.18 -8.16
N LEU A 58 -12.08 3.40 -9.13
CA LEU A 58 -12.14 4.65 -9.89
C LEU A 58 -12.53 5.84 -9.00
N PHE A 59 -13.49 5.62 -8.10
CA PHE A 59 -13.90 6.64 -7.14
C PHE A 59 -12.74 7.04 -6.22
N ASP A 60 -11.98 6.08 -5.71
CA ASP A 60 -10.80 6.30 -4.87
C ASP A 60 -9.75 7.20 -5.54
N VAL A 61 -9.48 6.98 -6.81
CA VAL A 61 -8.53 7.78 -7.59
C VAL A 61 -8.91 9.26 -7.59
N VAL A 62 -10.21 9.56 -7.74
CA VAL A 62 -10.71 10.93 -7.80
C VAL A 62 -10.81 11.57 -6.41
N GLN A 63 -11.21 10.80 -5.39
CA GLN A 63 -11.44 11.35 -4.05
C GLN A 63 -10.16 11.73 -3.31
N ASP A 64 -9.02 11.07 -3.55
CA ASP A 64 -7.80 11.25 -2.76
C ASP A 64 -7.26 12.71 -2.79
N PRO A 65 -7.12 13.37 -3.94
CA PRO A 65 -6.75 14.79 -3.96
C PRO A 65 -7.77 15.69 -3.25
N LEU A 66 -9.07 15.36 -3.35
CA LEU A 66 -10.13 16.10 -2.68
C LEU A 66 -10.04 15.96 -1.16
N LEU A 67 -9.77 14.74 -0.65
CA LEU A 67 -9.57 14.47 0.76
C LEU A 67 -8.32 15.17 1.31
N GLY A 68 -7.23 15.22 0.52
CA GLY A 68 -6.04 16.00 0.86
C GLY A 68 -6.35 17.49 1.04
N ARG A 69 -7.12 18.07 0.11
CA ARG A 69 -7.58 19.47 0.19
C ARG A 69 -8.57 19.69 1.33
N LEU A 70 -9.48 18.75 1.57
CA LEU A 70 -10.41 18.79 2.70
C LEU A 70 -9.64 18.82 4.02
N SER A 71 -8.68 17.91 4.18
CA SER A 71 -7.84 17.84 5.38
C SER A 71 -7.10 19.16 5.63
N ALA A 72 -6.53 19.77 4.58
CA ALA A 72 -5.86 21.07 4.66
C ALA A 72 -6.80 22.18 5.16
N ARG A 73 -8.07 22.17 4.73
CA ARG A 73 -9.09 23.16 5.13
C ARG A 73 -9.62 22.95 6.55
N LEU A 74 -9.59 21.75 7.08
CA LEU A 74 -10.12 21.44 8.41
C LEU A 74 -9.31 22.10 9.55
N GLY A 75 -8.06 22.44 9.33
CA GLY A 75 -7.22 23.11 10.32
C GLY A 75 -7.27 22.45 11.71
N ARG A 76 -7.75 23.17 12.74
CA ARG A 76 -7.88 22.65 14.10
C ARG A 76 -8.88 21.49 14.24
N ARG A 77 -9.87 21.38 13.34
CA ARG A 77 -10.87 20.29 13.35
C ARG A 77 -10.35 19.00 12.75
N ARG A 78 -9.14 19.00 12.16
CA ARG A 78 -8.52 17.83 11.51
C ARG A 78 -8.42 16.62 12.48
N VAL A 79 -8.02 16.85 13.72
CA VAL A 79 -7.88 15.77 14.72
C VAL A 79 -9.22 15.10 15.02
N PHE A 80 -10.28 15.89 15.13
CA PHE A 80 -11.63 15.37 15.32
C PHE A 80 -12.10 14.55 14.11
N ALA A 81 -11.85 15.05 12.90
CA ALA A 81 -12.17 14.32 11.67
C ALA A 81 -11.41 13.01 11.54
N ILE A 82 -10.13 12.97 11.96
CA ILE A 82 -9.33 11.73 12.02
C ILE A 82 -9.98 10.72 12.99
N SER A 83 -10.41 11.16 14.17
CA SER A 83 -11.09 10.28 15.15
C SER A 83 -12.40 9.73 14.58
N ILE A 84 -13.20 10.55 13.89
CA ILE A 84 -14.42 10.10 13.19
C ILE A 84 -14.06 9.07 12.12
N ALA A 85 -13.04 9.33 11.30
CA ALA A 85 -12.64 8.42 10.24
C ALA A 85 -12.17 7.05 10.79
N CYS A 86 -11.48 7.00 11.95
CA CYS A 86 -11.15 5.74 12.62
C CYS A 86 -12.41 4.97 13.02
N VAL A 87 -13.40 5.67 13.60
CA VAL A 87 -14.67 5.05 13.99
C VAL A 87 -15.45 4.57 12.75
N VAL A 88 -15.54 5.39 11.70
CA VAL A 88 -16.21 5.02 10.44
C VAL A 88 -15.57 3.79 9.80
N MET A 89 -14.24 3.70 9.80
CA MET A 89 -13.53 2.54 9.27
C MET A 89 -13.81 1.28 10.10
N ALA A 90 -13.81 1.38 11.43
CA ALA A 90 -14.14 0.27 12.31
C ALA A 90 -15.59 -0.19 12.14
N LEU A 91 -16.54 0.74 12.07
CA LEU A 91 -17.97 0.43 11.82
C LEU A 91 -18.20 -0.16 10.43
N GLY A 92 -17.49 0.35 9.41
CA GLY A 92 -17.54 -0.21 8.06
C GLY A 92 -17.03 -1.66 8.01
N MET A 93 -15.96 -1.98 8.75
CA MET A 93 -15.45 -3.35 8.86
C MET A 93 -16.42 -4.28 9.61
N LEU A 94 -17.01 -3.81 10.71
CA LEU A 94 -18.05 -4.55 11.42
C LEU A 94 -19.27 -4.76 10.53
N GLY A 95 -19.74 -3.74 9.82
CA GLY A 95 -20.85 -3.84 8.89
C GLY A 95 -20.58 -4.77 7.71
N LEU A 96 -19.31 -4.90 7.31
CA LEU A 96 -18.94 -5.77 6.19
C LEU A 96 -18.95 -7.25 6.54
N PHE A 97 -18.55 -7.62 7.78
CA PHE A 97 -18.31 -9.00 8.13
C PHE A 97 -19.12 -9.53 9.33
N ALA A 98 -19.61 -8.65 10.22
CA ALA A 98 -20.23 -9.05 11.48
C ALA A 98 -21.70 -8.55 11.62
N VAL A 99 -22.25 -7.91 10.61
CA VAL A 99 -23.64 -7.42 10.60
C VAL A 99 -24.33 -7.91 9.34
N GLU A 100 -25.49 -8.54 9.51
CA GLU A 100 -26.33 -8.95 8.38
C GLU A 100 -26.76 -7.75 7.54
N PRO A 101 -26.76 -7.88 6.20
CA PRO A 101 -27.13 -6.81 5.30
C PRO A 101 -28.56 -6.30 5.55
N LEU A 102 -28.69 -4.99 5.85
CA LEU A 102 -30.00 -4.33 6.04
C LEU A 102 -30.72 -4.01 4.72
N VAL A 103 -30.00 -4.11 3.61
CA VAL A 103 -30.47 -3.92 2.23
C VAL A 103 -29.95 -5.07 1.39
N SER A 104 -30.17 -5.05 0.06
CA SER A 104 -29.63 -6.12 -0.79
C SER A 104 -28.11 -6.31 -0.55
N PRO A 105 -27.61 -7.55 -0.46
CA PRO A 105 -26.20 -7.82 -0.10
C PRO A 105 -25.17 -7.08 -0.98
N LEU A 106 -25.44 -6.94 -2.29
CA LEU A 106 -24.58 -6.22 -3.21
C LEU A 106 -24.50 -4.71 -2.89
N VAL A 107 -25.63 -4.09 -2.57
CA VAL A 107 -25.69 -2.66 -2.18
C VAL A 107 -25.00 -2.47 -0.83
N TRP A 108 -25.26 -3.37 0.11
CA TRP A 108 -24.59 -3.35 1.43
C TRP A 108 -23.09 -3.44 1.32
N PHE A 109 -22.58 -4.40 0.52
CA PHE A 109 -21.16 -4.52 0.21
C PHE A 109 -20.57 -3.21 -0.33
N GLY A 110 -21.21 -2.61 -1.33
CA GLY A 110 -20.77 -1.33 -1.91
C GLY A 110 -20.76 -0.19 -0.90
N LEU A 111 -21.79 -0.06 -0.05
CA LEU A 111 -21.87 0.98 0.98
C LEU A 111 -20.78 0.81 2.04
N MET A 112 -20.61 -0.38 2.59
CA MET A 112 -19.60 -0.64 3.63
C MET A 112 -18.18 -0.43 3.09
N LEU A 113 -17.89 -0.92 1.89
CA LEU A 113 -16.58 -0.68 1.25
C LEU A 113 -16.34 0.80 0.95
N THR A 114 -17.37 1.55 0.54
CA THR A 114 -17.25 3.01 0.34
C THR A 114 -16.84 3.71 1.63
N LEU A 115 -17.45 3.35 2.75
CA LEU A 115 -17.10 3.89 4.07
C LEU A 115 -15.67 3.54 4.45
N VAL A 116 -15.28 2.26 4.32
CA VAL A 116 -13.94 1.77 4.67
C VAL A 116 -12.88 2.47 3.80
N PHE A 117 -13.05 2.49 2.48
CA PHE A 117 -12.04 3.04 1.57
C PHE A 117 -11.93 4.55 1.67
N SER A 118 -13.04 5.27 1.87
CA SER A 118 -13.00 6.73 2.07
C SER A 118 -12.31 7.08 3.40
N ALA A 119 -12.62 6.35 4.47
CA ALA A 119 -11.94 6.51 5.75
C ALA A 119 -10.46 6.15 5.65
N PHE A 120 -10.12 5.02 5.00
CA PHE A 120 -8.75 4.59 4.73
C PHE A 120 -7.94 5.66 4.00
N SER A 121 -8.49 6.21 2.91
CA SER A 121 -7.83 7.28 2.13
C SER A 121 -7.59 8.53 2.97
N PHE A 122 -8.61 8.99 3.69
CA PHE A 122 -8.49 10.17 4.56
C PHE A 122 -7.44 9.95 5.66
N LEU A 123 -7.49 8.80 6.32
CA LEU A 123 -6.54 8.45 7.38
C LEU A 123 -5.12 8.32 6.84
N THR A 124 -4.93 7.65 5.70
CA THR A 124 -3.61 7.47 5.07
C THR A 124 -2.95 8.81 4.73
N ILE A 125 -3.68 9.72 4.06
CA ILE A 125 -3.18 11.05 3.69
C ILE A 125 -2.75 11.82 4.94
N ASN A 126 -3.58 11.82 5.99
CA ASN A 126 -3.29 12.50 7.23
C ASN A 126 -2.13 11.87 8.01
N PHE A 127 -2.02 10.55 7.97
CA PHE A 127 -0.98 9.79 8.65
C PHE A 127 0.40 10.07 8.05
N TYR A 128 0.52 10.06 6.72
CA TYR A 128 1.77 10.42 6.05
C TYR A 128 2.12 11.90 6.25
N ALA A 129 1.12 12.79 6.19
CA ALA A 129 1.33 14.20 6.47
C ALA A 129 1.78 14.47 7.92
N GLN A 130 1.20 13.77 8.90
CA GLN A 130 1.65 13.84 10.29
C GLN A 130 3.09 13.35 10.45
N GLY A 131 3.45 12.31 9.68
CA GLY A 131 4.81 11.79 9.64
C GLY A 131 5.85 12.83 9.25
N VAL A 132 5.52 13.79 8.36
CA VAL A 132 6.43 14.89 8.00
C VAL A 132 6.74 15.77 9.22
N VAL A 133 5.70 16.11 9.98
CA VAL A 133 5.84 16.95 11.18
C VAL A 133 6.67 16.25 12.25
N THR A 134 6.35 14.98 12.53
CA THR A 134 7.06 14.20 13.57
C THR A 134 8.51 13.92 13.15
N ALA A 135 8.76 13.61 11.89
CA ALA A 135 10.09 13.30 11.40
C ALA A 135 11.08 14.47 11.58
N SER A 136 10.61 15.72 11.46
CA SER A 136 11.44 16.91 11.66
C SER A 136 12.00 17.02 13.10
N SER A 137 11.34 16.41 14.08
CA SER A 137 11.80 16.36 15.48
C SER A 137 12.72 15.19 15.81
N LEU A 138 12.89 14.22 14.87
CA LEU A 138 13.69 13.00 15.08
C LEU A 138 15.18 13.14 14.70
N GLY A 139 15.61 14.31 14.26
CA GLY A 139 17.00 14.58 13.86
C GLY A 139 17.29 14.21 12.41
N GLN A 140 18.57 14.05 12.07
CA GLN A 140 19.08 13.95 10.70
C GLN A 140 18.37 12.88 9.85
N PHE A 141 18.21 11.68 10.34
CA PHE A 141 17.53 10.59 9.63
C PHE A 141 16.05 10.42 10.03
N GLY A 142 15.39 11.49 10.49
CA GLY A 142 14.05 11.42 11.06
C GLY A 142 13.00 10.84 10.12
N HIS A 143 12.98 11.26 8.86
CA HIS A 143 12.06 10.73 7.84
C HIS A 143 12.28 9.24 7.58
N LEU A 144 13.53 8.80 7.51
CA LEU A 144 13.91 7.41 7.30
C LEU A 144 13.54 6.54 8.51
N ARG A 145 13.84 7.01 9.73
CA ARG A 145 13.50 6.28 10.97
C ARG A 145 12.01 6.09 11.12
N LEU A 146 11.22 7.13 10.88
CA LEU A 146 9.77 7.06 10.94
C LEU A 146 9.21 6.15 9.84
N ALA A 147 9.72 6.23 8.61
CA ALA A 147 9.31 5.37 7.52
C ALA A 147 9.58 3.88 7.83
N ARG A 148 10.72 3.54 8.43
CA ARG A 148 11.03 2.16 8.86
C ARG A 148 9.95 1.60 9.81
N TRP A 149 9.59 2.34 10.85
CA TRP A 149 8.55 1.90 11.79
C TRP A 149 7.19 1.77 11.13
N ARG A 150 6.82 2.75 10.33
CA ARG A 150 5.57 2.78 9.59
C ARG A 150 5.44 1.60 8.63
N GLU A 151 6.41 1.41 7.75
CA GLU A 151 6.34 0.37 6.71
C GLU A 151 6.51 -1.04 7.28
N SER A 152 7.36 -1.22 8.32
CA SER A 152 7.39 -2.51 9.03
C SER A 152 6.01 -2.84 9.63
N GLY A 153 5.38 -1.88 10.31
CA GLY A 153 4.04 -2.07 10.86
C GLY A 153 3.00 -2.38 9.77
N ALA A 154 3.03 -1.65 8.65
CA ALA A 154 2.14 -1.85 7.53
C ALA A 154 2.26 -3.27 6.94
N LEU A 155 3.47 -3.71 6.64
CA LEU A 155 3.72 -5.02 6.04
C LEU A 155 3.36 -6.17 6.98
N PHE A 156 3.71 -6.08 8.28
CA PHE A 156 3.25 -7.06 9.26
C PHE A 156 1.73 -7.06 9.40
N GLY A 157 1.10 -5.88 9.34
CA GLY A 157 -0.36 -5.75 9.36
C GLY A 157 -1.04 -6.46 8.19
N VAL A 158 -0.50 -6.35 6.98
CA VAL A 158 -0.98 -7.10 5.80
C VAL A 158 -0.86 -8.60 6.04
N CYS A 159 0.30 -9.08 6.48
CA CYS A 159 0.54 -10.51 6.71
C CYS A 159 -0.42 -11.08 7.76
N ILE A 160 -0.56 -10.40 8.89
CA ILE A 160 -1.47 -10.85 9.97
C ILE A 160 -2.92 -10.86 9.49
N ALA A 161 -3.39 -9.80 8.84
CA ALA A 161 -4.76 -9.70 8.38
C ALA A 161 -5.09 -10.69 7.25
N ALA A 162 -4.11 -11.05 6.42
CA ALA A 162 -4.29 -12.05 5.37
C ALA A 162 -4.59 -13.44 5.93
N ILE A 163 -3.99 -13.81 7.07
CA ILE A 163 -4.17 -15.13 7.70
C ILE A 163 -5.19 -15.11 8.85
N ALA A 164 -5.60 -13.94 9.35
CA ALA A 164 -6.44 -13.83 10.54
C ALA A 164 -7.74 -14.64 10.46
N PRO A 165 -8.56 -14.61 9.37
CA PRO A 165 -9.76 -15.43 9.30
C PRO A 165 -9.47 -16.93 9.38
N LEU A 166 -8.36 -17.41 8.80
CA LEU A 166 -7.95 -18.81 8.88
C LEU A 166 -7.57 -19.21 10.32
N VAL A 167 -6.91 -18.31 11.04
CA VAL A 167 -6.56 -18.55 12.46
C VAL A 167 -7.81 -18.57 13.31
N PHE A 168 -8.74 -17.64 13.10
CA PHE A 168 -10.00 -17.61 13.84
C PHE A 168 -10.87 -18.84 13.65
N LEU A 169 -10.80 -19.54 12.49
CA LEU A 169 -11.50 -20.83 12.28
C LEU A 169 -11.20 -21.90 13.33
N TYR A 170 -10.02 -21.82 13.99
CA TYR A 170 -9.66 -22.79 15.05
C TYR A 170 -10.24 -22.43 16.42
N PHE A 171 -10.78 -21.24 16.61
CA PHE A 171 -11.21 -20.75 17.92
C PHE A 171 -12.67 -20.34 17.99
N ILE A 172 -13.30 -19.98 16.87
CA ILE A 172 -14.68 -19.47 16.81
C ILE A 172 -15.39 -19.94 15.54
N ASP A 173 -16.69 -20.16 15.67
CA ASP A 173 -17.55 -20.63 14.56
C ASP A 173 -17.73 -19.57 13.45
N ALA A 174 -17.63 -18.29 13.80
CA ALA A 174 -17.77 -17.15 12.88
C ALA A 174 -16.42 -16.39 12.70
N PRO A 175 -15.49 -16.90 11.87
CA PRO A 175 -14.13 -16.38 11.78
C PRO A 175 -14.05 -14.94 11.22
N PHE A 176 -14.98 -14.56 10.36
CA PHE A 176 -15.05 -13.21 9.82
C PHE A 176 -15.56 -12.19 10.82
N ASP A 177 -16.47 -12.57 11.71
CA ASP A 177 -16.90 -11.75 12.86
C ASP A 177 -15.70 -11.45 13.76
N GLY A 178 -14.93 -12.51 14.09
CA GLY A 178 -13.70 -12.37 14.84
C GLY A 178 -12.69 -11.44 14.19
N PHE A 179 -12.53 -11.51 12.89
CA PHE A 179 -11.67 -10.60 12.12
C PHE A 179 -12.16 -9.15 12.21
N ALA A 180 -13.46 -8.89 12.06
CA ALA A 180 -14.04 -7.55 12.14
C ALA A 180 -13.92 -6.95 13.56
N ILE A 181 -14.20 -7.75 14.59
CA ILE A 181 -14.06 -7.33 16.00
C ILE A 181 -12.60 -7.08 16.33
N GLY A 182 -11.70 -7.98 15.94
CA GLY A 182 -10.24 -7.80 16.11
C GLY A 182 -9.73 -6.54 15.42
N PHE A 183 -10.23 -6.23 14.23
CA PHE A 183 -9.93 -4.99 13.53
C PHE A 183 -10.46 -3.76 14.29
N ALA A 184 -11.68 -3.79 14.81
CA ALA A 184 -12.26 -2.68 15.58
C ALA A 184 -11.44 -2.42 16.87
N VAL A 185 -10.99 -3.46 17.55
CA VAL A 185 -10.08 -3.34 18.70
C VAL A 185 -8.74 -2.74 18.27
N LEU A 186 -8.15 -3.20 17.17
CA LEU A 186 -6.91 -2.65 16.63
C LEU A 186 -7.07 -1.18 16.28
N ALA A 187 -8.19 -0.78 15.68
CA ALA A 187 -8.50 0.62 15.33
C ALA A 187 -8.60 1.51 16.60
N LEU A 188 -9.21 1.02 17.66
CA LEU A 188 -9.28 1.71 18.94
C LEU A 188 -7.87 1.87 19.55
N VAL A 189 -7.08 0.80 19.60
CA VAL A 189 -5.71 0.83 20.12
C VAL A 189 -4.85 1.79 19.31
N ALA A 190 -4.84 1.65 17.98
CA ALA A 190 -4.08 2.51 17.08
C ALA A 190 -4.47 4.00 17.21
N GLY A 191 -5.77 4.28 17.25
CA GLY A 191 -6.30 5.63 17.42
C GLY A 191 -5.91 6.26 18.74
N THR A 192 -5.96 5.51 19.84
CA THR A 192 -5.56 5.99 21.19
C THR A 192 -4.05 6.21 21.29
N MET A 193 -3.23 5.30 20.76
CA MET A 193 -1.77 5.45 20.74
C MET A 193 -1.32 6.68 19.93
N MET A 194 -1.98 6.97 18.83
CA MET A 194 -1.66 8.11 17.96
C MET A 194 -2.27 9.44 18.43
N ARG A 195 -3.15 9.44 19.43
CA ARG A 195 -3.88 10.65 19.87
C ARG A 195 -2.95 11.83 20.21
N ALA A 196 -1.84 11.54 20.85
CA ALA A 196 -0.87 12.57 21.25
C ALA A 196 -0.12 13.13 20.03
N GLU A 197 0.20 12.28 19.04
CA GLU A 197 0.92 12.65 17.84
C GLU A 197 0.08 13.57 16.93
N TRP A 198 -1.23 13.33 16.82
CA TRP A 198 -2.15 14.19 16.05
C TRP A 198 -2.26 15.63 16.57
N ALA A 199 -1.84 15.88 17.79
CA ALA A 199 -1.87 17.22 18.38
C ALA A 199 -0.75 18.12 17.84
N GLU A 200 0.33 17.56 17.34
CA GLU A 200 1.45 18.28 16.74
C GLU A 200 1.09 18.80 15.33
N GLY A 201 1.66 19.94 14.96
CA GLY A 201 1.39 20.54 13.65
C GLY A 201 0.01 21.16 13.49
N ARG A 202 -0.76 21.36 14.58
CA ARG A 202 -2.03 22.08 14.53
C ARG A 202 -1.79 23.51 14.04
N GLY A 203 -2.49 23.88 12.96
CA GLY A 203 -2.42 25.23 12.41
C GLY A 203 -1.33 25.45 11.36
N LEU A 204 -0.59 24.41 10.95
CA LEU A 204 0.28 24.52 9.79
C LEU A 204 -0.55 24.83 8.55
N LYS A 205 -0.13 25.85 7.81
CA LYS A 205 -0.79 26.24 6.56
C LYS A 205 -0.36 25.29 5.45
N SER A 206 -1.32 24.84 4.65
CA SER A 206 -1.04 24.16 3.40
C SER A 206 -0.56 25.17 2.34
N ALA A 207 0.44 24.76 1.57
CA ALA A 207 0.94 25.57 0.45
C ALA A 207 0.13 25.41 -0.85
N GLY A 208 -0.81 24.46 -0.88
CA GLY A 208 -1.65 24.14 -2.04
C GLY A 208 -1.01 23.19 -3.04
N PHE A 209 -1.83 22.54 -3.86
CA PHE A 209 -1.36 21.65 -4.94
C PHE A 209 -0.39 22.31 -5.91
N GLN A 210 -0.64 23.60 -6.21
CA GLN A 210 0.18 24.35 -7.16
C GLN A 210 1.63 24.42 -6.71
N THR A 211 1.89 24.65 -5.43
CA THR A 211 3.26 24.67 -4.88
C THR A 211 3.96 23.32 -5.07
N VAL A 212 3.27 22.22 -4.80
CA VAL A 212 3.82 20.87 -4.96
C VAL A 212 4.11 20.56 -6.42
N LEU A 213 3.22 20.91 -7.35
CA LEU A 213 3.37 20.64 -8.77
C LEU A 213 4.38 21.58 -9.47
N GLN A 214 4.57 22.79 -8.95
CA GLN A 214 5.57 23.73 -9.46
C GLN A 214 6.98 23.43 -8.96
N ASP A 215 7.11 22.75 -7.81
CA ASP A 215 8.42 22.34 -7.31
C ASP A 215 9.01 21.23 -8.19
N PRO A 216 10.20 21.44 -8.78
CA PRO A 216 10.77 20.49 -9.74
C PRO A 216 11.15 19.16 -9.11
N ILE A 217 11.58 19.16 -7.83
CA ILE A 217 11.97 17.92 -7.13
C ILE A 217 10.73 17.12 -6.73
N ALA A 218 9.73 17.78 -6.12
CA ALA A 218 8.49 17.10 -5.73
C ALA A 218 7.77 16.50 -6.95
N ARG A 219 7.70 17.24 -8.06
CA ARG A 219 7.12 16.74 -9.31
C ARG A 219 7.88 15.53 -9.87
N ARG A 220 9.22 15.57 -9.87
CA ARG A 220 10.04 14.43 -10.30
C ARG A 220 9.83 13.22 -9.40
N LEU A 221 9.76 13.39 -8.08
CA LEU A 221 9.49 12.31 -7.15
C LEU A 221 8.09 11.69 -7.36
N LEU A 222 7.07 12.51 -7.67
CA LEU A 222 5.74 12.00 -8.03
C LEU A 222 5.77 11.19 -9.34
N ILE A 223 6.51 11.64 -10.36
CA ILE A 223 6.68 10.89 -11.61
C ILE A 223 7.44 9.58 -11.36
N ILE A 224 8.51 9.62 -10.56
CA ILE A 224 9.24 8.41 -10.18
C ILE A 224 8.32 7.45 -9.41
N ALA A 225 7.51 7.96 -8.47
CA ALA A 225 6.55 7.15 -7.73
C ALA A 225 5.52 6.50 -8.67
N PHE A 226 5.01 7.23 -9.67
CA PHE A 226 4.09 6.71 -10.69
C PHE A 226 4.73 5.55 -11.48
N VAL A 227 5.92 5.78 -12.03
CA VAL A 227 6.61 4.77 -12.85
C VAL A 227 7.07 3.59 -11.98
N ASN A 228 7.51 3.85 -10.73
CA ASN A 228 7.97 2.82 -9.81
C ASN A 228 6.84 1.98 -9.19
N ALA A 229 5.62 2.50 -9.12
CA ALA A 229 4.45 1.73 -8.69
C ALA A 229 3.93 0.80 -9.80
N ALA A 230 4.19 1.12 -11.07
CA ALA A 230 3.69 0.35 -12.20
C ALA A 230 4.19 -1.11 -12.24
N PRO A 231 5.46 -1.46 -11.97
CA PRO A 231 5.92 -2.84 -11.84
C PRO A 231 5.09 -3.67 -10.87
N VAL A 232 4.83 -3.12 -9.68
CA VAL A 232 4.03 -3.80 -8.64
C VAL A 232 2.59 -3.96 -9.10
N ALA A 233 2.01 -2.95 -9.75
CA ALA A 233 0.66 -2.99 -10.27
C ALA A 233 0.51 -4.06 -11.37
N VAL A 234 1.48 -4.16 -12.28
CA VAL A 234 1.50 -5.18 -13.34
C VAL A 234 1.61 -6.58 -12.74
N SER A 235 2.61 -6.79 -11.87
CA SER A 235 2.83 -8.10 -11.27
C SER A 235 1.67 -8.55 -10.38
N SER A 236 1.08 -7.67 -9.57
CA SER A 236 -0.07 -8.02 -8.74
C SER A 236 -1.32 -8.36 -9.56
N THR A 237 -1.53 -7.73 -10.71
CA THR A 237 -2.65 -8.04 -11.62
C THR A 237 -2.52 -9.43 -12.25
N LEU A 238 -1.31 -9.84 -12.58
CA LEU A 238 -1.06 -11.07 -13.33
C LEU A 238 -0.56 -12.24 -12.45
N PHE A 239 -0.31 -12.00 -11.17
CA PHE A 239 0.32 -12.96 -10.26
C PHE A 239 -0.43 -14.30 -10.20
N LEU A 240 -1.74 -14.27 -10.00
CA LEU A 240 -2.55 -15.50 -9.91
C LEU A 240 -2.49 -16.30 -11.20
N PHE A 241 -2.67 -15.65 -12.34
CA PHE A 241 -2.58 -16.30 -13.65
C PHE A 241 -1.19 -16.90 -13.91
N TYR A 242 -0.14 -16.21 -13.45
CA TYR A 242 1.22 -16.71 -13.60
C TYR A 242 1.47 -17.95 -12.75
N VAL A 243 1.02 -17.97 -11.49
CA VAL A 243 1.20 -19.13 -10.59
C VAL A 243 0.35 -20.32 -11.04
N GLU A 244 -0.92 -20.10 -11.40
CA GLU A 244 -1.85 -21.16 -11.80
C GLU A 244 -1.51 -21.73 -13.18
N ALA A 245 -1.42 -20.87 -14.21
CA ALA A 245 -1.33 -21.33 -15.60
C ALA A 245 0.13 -21.52 -16.07
N ARG A 246 1.08 -20.68 -15.64
CA ARG A 246 2.48 -20.77 -16.10
C ARG A 246 3.30 -21.70 -15.22
N LEU A 247 3.22 -21.59 -13.90
CA LEU A 247 3.94 -22.48 -12.98
C LEU A 247 3.19 -23.79 -12.72
N MET A 248 1.92 -23.90 -13.10
CA MET A 248 1.06 -25.05 -12.86
C MET A 248 1.11 -25.51 -11.40
N SER A 249 1.02 -24.57 -10.46
CA SER A 249 1.20 -24.83 -9.03
C SER A 249 0.01 -24.29 -8.22
N PRO A 250 -1.22 -24.80 -8.45
CA PRO A 250 -2.40 -24.34 -7.76
C PRO A 250 -2.28 -24.57 -6.24
N GLY A 251 -2.76 -23.58 -5.46
CA GLY A 251 -2.65 -23.58 -4.00
C GLY A 251 -1.35 -22.98 -3.45
N MET A 252 -0.39 -22.63 -4.31
CA MET A 252 0.86 -21.97 -3.90
C MET A 252 0.77 -20.44 -3.95
N GLU A 253 -0.33 -19.88 -4.44
CA GLU A 253 -0.54 -18.44 -4.58
C GLU A 253 -0.45 -17.72 -3.23
N GLY A 254 -1.21 -18.21 -2.25
CA GLY A 254 -1.21 -17.67 -0.90
C GLY A 254 0.15 -17.74 -0.20
N PRO A 255 0.78 -18.92 -0.11
CA PRO A 255 2.13 -19.09 0.45
C PRO A 255 3.18 -18.19 -0.22
N LEU A 256 3.20 -18.11 -1.55
CA LEU A 256 4.16 -17.28 -2.29
C LEU A 256 3.94 -15.78 -2.05
N LEU A 257 2.68 -15.34 -2.00
CA LEU A 257 2.34 -13.95 -1.71
C LEU A 257 2.71 -13.59 -0.26
N LEU A 258 2.44 -14.47 0.68
CA LEU A 258 2.83 -14.29 2.08
C LEU A 258 4.35 -14.21 2.22
N LEU A 259 5.09 -15.09 1.55
CA LEU A 259 6.56 -15.09 1.53
C LEU A 259 7.11 -13.77 0.99
N PHE A 260 6.51 -13.25 -0.09
CA PHE A 260 6.86 -11.96 -0.68
C PHE A 260 6.67 -10.80 0.32
N PHE A 261 5.51 -10.71 0.99
CA PHE A 261 5.25 -9.64 1.96
C PHE A 261 6.06 -9.78 3.24
N LEU A 262 6.30 -11.00 3.73
CA LEU A 262 7.18 -11.22 4.87
C LEU A 262 8.61 -10.81 4.56
N SER A 263 9.12 -11.17 3.38
CA SER A 263 10.45 -10.73 2.93
C SER A 263 10.54 -9.21 2.86
N ALA A 264 9.52 -8.54 2.35
CA ALA A 264 9.44 -7.08 2.36
C ALA A 264 9.49 -6.54 3.80
N ALA A 265 8.70 -7.10 4.72
CA ALA A 265 8.64 -6.63 6.11
C ALA A 265 9.99 -6.75 6.83
N PHE A 266 10.66 -7.89 6.70
CA PHE A 266 11.97 -8.12 7.32
C PHE A 266 13.09 -7.30 6.67
N SER A 267 12.97 -6.94 5.40
CA SER A 267 13.98 -6.16 4.70
C SER A 267 13.95 -4.66 5.03
N VAL A 268 12.82 -4.09 5.45
CA VAL A 268 12.67 -2.67 5.76
C VAL A 268 13.71 -2.16 6.76
N PRO A 269 13.95 -2.81 7.92
CA PRO A 269 14.99 -2.37 8.85
C PRO A 269 16.39 -2.43 8.26
N LEU A 270 16.66 -3.46 7.42
CA LEU A 270 17.96 -3.64 6.76
C LEU A 270 18.23 -2.52 5.77
N TRP A 271 17.29 -2.22 4.89
CA TRP A 271 17.40 -1.12 3.92
C TRP A 271 17.56 0.24 4.59
N GLY A 272 16.85 0.47 5.70
CA GLY A 272 17.06 1.68 6.49
C GLY A 272 18.47 1.81 7.03
N GLY A 273 19.07 0.71 7.54
CA GLY A 273 20.46 0.70 7.99
C GLY A 273 21.49 0.92 6.87
N VAL A 274 21.19 0.40 5.67
CA VAL A 274 22.02 0.66 4.47
C VAL A 274 21.88 2.11 4.04
N ALA A 275 20.67 2.67 4.05
CA ALA A 275 20.41 4.05 3.65
C ALA A 275 21.06 5.08 4.59
N GLU A 276 21.21 4.78 5.89
CA GLU A 276 21.94 5.60 6.85
C GLU A 276 23.46 5.70 6.51
N LYS A 277 24.00 4.69 5.78
CA LYS A 277 25.42 4.62 5.42
C LYS A 277 25.72 5.10 4.00
N LEU A 278 24.87 4.74 3.04
CA LEU A 278 25.12 4.98 1.60
C LEU A 278 24.25 6.12 1.03
N GLY A 279 23.35 6.68 1.84
CA GLY A 279 22.36 7.64 1.38
C GLY A 279 21.09 6.95 0.83
N THR A 280 19.97 7.67 0.93
CA THR A 280 18.63 7.13 0.58
C THR A 280 18.49 6.85 -0.91
N LYS A 281 19.00 7.73 -1.78
CA LYS A 281 18.94 7.58 -3.23
C LYS A 281 19.75 6.38 -3.71
N SER A 282 21.01 6.27 -3.29
CA SER A 282 21.91 5.19 -3.69
C SER A 282 21.37 3.83 -3.26
N THR A 283 20.84 3.74 -2.03
CA THR A 283 20.22 2.52 -1.51
C THR A 283 18.98 2.12 -2.31
N LEU A 284 18.13 3.07 -2.67
CA LEU A 284 16.95 2.82 -3.51
C LEU A 284 17.36 2.32 -4.90
N MET A 285 18.41 2.88 -5.50
CA MET A 285 18.93 2.40 -6.80
C MET A 285 19.46 0.96 -6.71
N ILE A 286 20.15 0.59 -5.63
CA ILE A 286 20.60 -0.78 -5.39
C ILE A 286 19.41 -1.73 -5.30
N SER A 287 18.39 -1.38 -4.54
CA SER A 287 17.19 -2.22 -4.39
C SER A 287 16.41 -2.37 -5.70
N MET A 288 16.28 -1.29 -6.49
CA MET A 288 15.65 -1.35 -7.82
C MET A 288 16.42 -2.28 -8.75
N THR A 289 17.77 -2.26 -8.72
CA THR A 289 18.61 -3.17 -9.49
C THR A 289 18.40 -4.62 -9.05
N LEU A 290 18.34 -4.88 -7.73
CA LEU A 290 18.01 -6.20 -7.18
C LEU A 290 16.65 -6.69 -7.69
N ALA A 291 15.62 -5.82 -7.69
CA ALA A 291 14.30 -6.14 -8.20
C ALA A 291 14.34 -6.54 -9.69
N ILE A 292 15.04 -5.75 -10.53
CA ILE A 292 15.16 -6.03 -11.96
C ILE A 292 15.83 -7.38 -12.20
N VAL A 293 16.95 -7.64 -11.53
CA VAL A 293 17.70 -8.88 -11.69
C VAL A 293 16.87 -10.08 -11.23
N ALA A 294 16.31 -10.01 -10.01
CA ALA A 294 15.54 -11.11 -9.45
C ALA A 294 14.28 -11.40 -10.27
N PHE A 295 13.51 -10.37 -10.60
CA PHE A 295 12.22 -10.54 -11.28
C PHE A 295 12.39 -10.94 -12.76
N GLY A 296 13.50 -10.54 -13.38
CA GLY A 296 13.83 -10.93 -14.75
C GLY A 296 13.96 -12.43 -14.94
N PHE A 297 14.38 -13.19 -13.90
CA PHE A 297 14.43 -14.66 -13.97
C PHE A 297 13.05 -15.30 -14.11
N ALA A 298 11.98 -14.65 -13.68
CA ALA A 298 10.63 -15.20 -13.79
C ALA A 298 10.20 -15.47 -15.25
N ILE A 299 10.86 -14.87 -16.25
CA ILE A 299 10.57 -15.13 -17.66
C ILE A 299 10.90 -16.57 -18.08
N PHE A 300 11.88 -17.20 -17.41
CA PHE A 300 12.41 -18.52 -17.77
C PHE A 300 11.70 -19.68 -17.08
N PHE A 301 10.87 -19.41 -16.07
CA PHE A 301 10.19 -20.45 -15.31
C PHE A 301 9.00 -21.04 -16.04
N GLY A 302 8.75 -22.31 -15.78
CA GLY A 302 7.67 -23.11 -16.34
C GLY A 302 6.98 -23.98 -15.30
N ALA A 303 6.29 -25.00 -15.74
CA ALA A 303 5.54 -25.91 -14.90
C ALA A 303 6.43 -26.57 -13.82
N GLY A 304 6.02 -26.49 -12.56
CA GLY A 304 6.73 -27.06 -11.41
C GLY A 304 7.82 -26.18 -10.78
N ASP A 305 8.19 -25.04 -11.39
CA ASP A 305 9.31 -24.18 -10.91
C ASP A 305 8.92 -23.26 -9.73
N TRP A 306 7.87 -23.59 -8.98
CA TRP A 306 7.40 -22.75 -7.87
C TRP A 306 8.46 -22.49 -6.80
N LEU A 307 9.37 -23.44 -6.57
CA LEU A 307 10.44 -23.29 -5.57
C LEU A 307 11.50 -22.26 -6.03
N ALA A 308 11.88 -22.28 -7.31
CA ALA A 308 12.76 -21.27 -7.89
C ALA A 308 12.06 -19.89 -7.89
N PHE A 309 10.77 -19.87 -8.17
CA PHE A 309 9.97 -18.65 -8.10
C PHE A 309 9.82 -18.12 -6.66
N ALA A 310 9.81 -18.98 -5.64
CA ALA A 310 9.85 -18.55 -4.24
C ALA A 310 11.10 -17.72 -3.92
N VAL A 311 12.26 -18.06 -4.52
CA VAL A 311 13.49 -17.24 -4.38
C VAL A 311 13.29 -15.87 -5.01
N VAL A 312 12.63 -15.79 -6.17
CA VAL A 312 12.26 -14.50 -6.78
C VAL A 312 11.33 -13.71 -5.88
N CYS A 313 10.34 -14.36 -5.26
CA CYS A 313 9.43 -13.70 -4.29
C CYS A 313 10.20 -13.10 -3.11
N VAL A 314 11.20 -13.84 -2.56
CA VAL A 314 12.03 -13.33 -1.46
C VAL A 314 12.84 -12.12 -1.91
N ALA A 315 13.54 -12.19 -3.03
CA ALA A 315 14.42 -11.12 -3.48
C ALA A 315 13.63 -9.86 -3.94
N SER A 316 12.54 -10.07 -4.69
CA SER A 316 11.69 -8.96 -5.14
C SER A 316 10.85 -8.37 -4.01
N GLY A 317 10.42 -9.20 -3.04
CA GLY A 317 9.78 -8.73 -1.82
C GLY A 317 10.73 -7.86 -0.99
N ALA A 318 11.97 -8.31 -0.81
CA ALA A 318 12.99 -7.51 -0.14
C ALA A 318 13.19 -6.15 -0.84
N ALA A 319 13.26 -6.12 -2.16
CA ALA A 319 13.37 -4.87 -2.91
C ALA A 319 12.12 -3.97 -2.74
N LEU A 320 10.92 -4.54 -2.69
CA LEU A 320 9.69 -3.80 -2.40
C LEU A 320 9.77 -3.07 -1.06
N GLY A 321 10.35 -3.71 -0.02
CA GLY A 321 10.53 -3.08 1.29
C GLY A 321 11.33 -1.78 1.21
N ALA A 322 12.36 -1.71 0.36
CA ALA A 322 13.10 -0.47 0.09
C ALA A 322 12.25 0.57 -0.64
N ASP A 323 11.52 0.17 -1.69
CA ASP A 323 10.66 1.09 -2.45
C ASP A 323 9.62 1.78 -1.57
N LEU A 324 8.93 0.99 -0.74
CA LEU A 324 7.88 1.49 0.16
C LEU A 324 8.42 2.39 1.27
N THR A 325 9.69 2.20 1.67
CA THR A 325 10.32 2.96 2.76
C THR A 325 11.02 4.20 2.26
N LEU A 326 11.91 4.04 1.27
CA LEU A 326 12.87 5.09 0.89
C LEU A 326 12.25 6.16 0.00
N LEU A 327 11.47 5.78 -0.99
CA LEU A 327 10.88 6.74 -1.92
C LEU A 327 9.85 7.67 -1.25
N PRO A 328 8.90 7.18 -0.42
CA PRO A 328 8.04 8.06 0.36
C PRO A 328 8.78 8.90 1.40
N ALA A 329 9.90 8.41 1.97
CA ALA A 329 10.72 9.19 2.89
C ALA A 329 11.38 10.38 2.20
N MET A 330 11.91 10.18 0.97
CA MET A 330 12.47 11.27 0.14
C MET A 330 11.39 12.31 -0.19
N PHE A 331 10.18 11.87 -0.56
CA PHE A 331 9.06 12.79 -0.81
C PHE A 331 8.62 13.52 0.45
N ALA A 332 8.53 12.83 1.60
CA ALA A 332 8.19 13.42 2.88
C ALA A 332 9.19 14.50 3.30
N LYS A 333 10.48 14.26 3.13
CA LYS A 333 11.54 15.25 3.37
C LYS A 333 11.30 16.50 2.54
N ARG A 334 11.08 16.34 1.22
CA ARG A 334 10.80 17.48 0.33
C ARG A 334 9.52 18.22 0.72
N MET A 335 8.48 17.50 1.13
CA MET A 335 7.25 18.14 1.62
C MET A 335 7.51 18.97 2.88
N GLY A 336 8.35 18.50 3.80
CA GLY A 336 8.75 19.26 4.98
C GLY A 336 9.35 20.62 4.66
N GLU A 337 10.07 20.70 3.54
CA GLU A 337 10.72 21.95 3.08
C GLU A 337 9.73 22.92 2.41
N ILE A 338 8.83 22.42 1.54
CA ILE A 338 7.99 23.28 0.68
C ILE A 338 6.53 23.42 1.14
N SER A 339 6.01 22.44 1.86
CA SER A 339 4.61 22.40 2.32
C SER A 339 4.48 21.61 3.64
N PRO A 340 4.83 22.22 4.78
CA PRO A 340 4.89 21.51 6.07
C PRO A 340 3.59 20.81 6.49
N ALA A 341 2.41 21.27 6.02
CA ALA A 341 1.15 20.56 6.24
C ALA A 341 1.07 19.24 5.47
N ALA A 342 1.74 19.12 4.35
CA ALA A 342 1.95 17.94 3.50
C ALA A 342 0.68 17.19 3.01
N THR A 343 -0.52 17.50 3.48
CA THR A 343 -1.75 16.75 3.18
C THR A 343 -2.10 16.74 1.70
N GLU A 344 -1.92 17.86 1.00
CA GLU A 344 -2.16 17.95 -0.45
C GLU A 344 -1.09 17.20 -1.24
N GLY A 345 0.17 17.24 -0.80
CA GLY A 345 1.25 16.44 -1.39
C GLY A 345 0.96 14.95 -1.30
N PHE A 346 0.55 14.45 -0.12
CA PHE A 346 0.20 13.04 0.04
C PHE A 346 -1.14 12.67 -0.58
N GLY A 347 -2.06 13.59 -0.78
CA GLY A 347 -3.24 13.40 -1.63
C GLY A 347 -2.85 13.11 -3.09
N LEU A 348 -1.87 13.86 -3.64
CA LEU A 348 -1.30 13.58 -4.97
C LEU A 348 -0.52 12.25 -5.01
N TRP A 349 0.23 11.95 -3.97
CA TRP A 349 0.94 10.67 -3.85
C TRP A 349 -0.01 9.47 -3.88
N SER A 350 -1.09 9.53 -3.10
CA SER A 350 -2.11 8.49 -3.05
C SER A 350 -2.83 8.34 -4.41
N PHE A 351 -3.18 9.47 -5.03
CA PHE A 351 -3.72 9.49 -6.40
C PHE A 351 -2.81 8.74 -7.38
N VAL A 352 -1.51 9.09 -7.42
CA VAL A 352 -0.53 8.47 -8.30
C VAL A 352 -0.45 6.97 -8.10
N SER A 353 -0.36 6.51 -6.84
CA SER A 353 -0.25 5.09 -6.51
C SER A 353 -1.48 4.28 -6.92
N LYS A 354 -2.68 4.80 -6.62
CA LYS A 354 -3.95 4.13 -6.94
C LYS A 354 -4.29 4.17 -8.44
N PHE A 355 -3.98 5.29 -9.11
CA PHE A 355 -4.17 5.41 -10.55
C PHE A 355 -3.35 4.35 -11.31
N THR A 356 -2.09 4.13 -10.91
CA THR A 356 -1.23 3.13 -11.51
C THR A 356 -1.81 1.73 -11.39
N LEU A 357 -2.37 1.36 -10.22
CA LEU A 357 -3.01 0.07 -10.02
C LEU A 357 -4.24 -0.12 -10.90
N ALA A 358 -5.11 0.90 -10.96
CA ALA A 358 -6.32 0.84 -11.79
C ALA A 358 -5.99 0.74 -13.28
N PHE A 359 -5.02 1.54 -13.74
CA PHE A 359 -4.62 1.61 -15.14
C PHE A 359 -3.94 0.32 -15.63
N SER A 360 -3.13 -0.32 -14.78
CA SER A 360 -2.50 -1.60 -15.11
C SER A 360 -3.51 -2.69 -15.44
N ALA A 361 -4.55 -2.85 -14.62
CA ALA A 361 -5.58 -3.87 -14.86
C ALA A 361 -6.32 -3.66 -16.19
N VAL A 362 -6.68 -2.39 -16.49
CA VAL A 362 -7.40 -2.03 -17.74
C VAL A 362 -6.57 -2.31 -19.00
N LEU A 363 -5.26 -2.20 -18.94
CA LEU A 363 -4.39 -2.46 -20.09
C LEU A 363 -4.01 -3.93 -20.22
N LEU A 364 -3.68 -4.59 -19.12
CA LEU A 364 -3.07 -5.92 -19.15
C LEU A 364 -4.06 -7.04 -19.43
N LEU A 365 -5.26 -6.98 -18.84
CA LEU A 365 -6.23 -8.06 -19.01
C LEU A 365 -6.72 -8.17 -20.45
N PRO A 366 -7.07 -7.08 -21.17
CA PRO A 366 -7.36 -7.18 -22.62
C PRO A 366 -6.16 -7.63 -23.45
N ALA A 367 -4.95 -7.15 -23.14
CA ALA A 367 -3.74 -7.56 -23.84
C ALA A 367 -3.50 -9.08 -23.73
N LEU A 368 -3.73 -9.64 -22.54
CA LEU A 368 -3.62 -11.07 -22.29
C LEU A 368 -4.72 -11.86 -23.02
N GLN A 369 -5.96 -11.35 -23.03
CA GLN A 369 -7.08 -11.95 -23.76
C GLN A 369 -6.82 -11.94 -25.28
N TRP A 370 -6.30 -10.86 -25.84
CA TRP A 370 -5.93 -10.79 -27.26
C TRP A 370 -4.83 -11.79 -27.66
N ALA A 371 -3.97 -12.17 -26.72
CA ALA A 371 -3.00 -13.24 -26.91
C ALA A 371 -3.62 -14.65 -26.86
N GLY A 372 -4.94 -14.77 -26.69
CA GLY A 372 -5.65 -16.04 -26.61
C GLY A 372 -5.51 -16.75 -25.28
N PHE A 373 -5.26 -16.01 -24.19
CA PHE A 373 -5.23 -16.57 -22.83
C PHE A 373 -6.64 -16.71 -22.27
N GLU A 374 -6.98 -17.90 -21.78
CA GLU A 374 -8.22 -18.20 -21.11
C GLU A 374 -7.96 -18.59 -19.65
N SER A 375 -8.53 -17.82 -18.72
CA SER A 375 -8.40 -18.11 -17.29
C SER A 375 -9.13 -19.41 -16.92
N GLY A 376 -8.49 -20.26 -16.10
CA GLY A 376 -9.05 -21.53 -15.66
C GLY A 376 -9.07 -22.62 -16.75
N SER A 377 -8.44 -22.40 -17.89
CA SER A 377 -8.29 -23.41 -18.96
C SER A 377 -6.96 -24.13 -18.86
N ASP A 378 -7.00 -25.46 -18.83
CA ASP A 378 -5.79 -26.32 -18.88
C ASP A 378 -5.17 -26.36 -20.30
N SER A 379 -5.85 -25.79 -21.30
CA SER A 379 -5.48 -25.87 -22.72
C SER A 379 -4.90 -24.56 -23.30
N ASN A 380 -4.37 -23.69 -22.45
CA ASN A 380 -3.72 -22.46 -22.92
C ASN A 380 -2.54 -22.78 -23.86
N SER A 381 -2.47 -22.08 -25.00
CA SER A 381 -1.40 -22.29 -25.97
C SER A 381 -0.03 -21.87 -25.42
N SER A 382 1.04 -22.49 -25.94
CA SER A 382 2.42 -22.09 -25.59
C SER A 382 2.68 -20.60 -25.87
N HIS A 383 2.01 -20.03 -26.89
CA HIS A 383 2.10 -18.62 -27.22
C HIS A 383 1.46 -17.74 -26.14
N SER A 384 0.23 -18.04 -25.70
CA SER A 384 -0.46 -17.26 -24.66
C SER A 384 0.26 -17.34 -23.31
N LEU A 385 0.82 -18.49 -22.95
CA LEU A 385 1.64 -18.67 -21.76
C LEU A 385 2.97 -17.91 -21.84
N PHE A 386 3.57 -17.81 -23.02
CA PHE A 386 4.77 -17.00 -23.22
C PHE A 386 4.46 -15.49 -23.12
N VAL A 387 3.34 -15.04 -23.70
CA VAL A 387 2.88 -13.64 -23.55
C VAL A 387 2.59 -13.32 -22.09
N LEU A 388 1.96 -14.23 -21.34
CA LEU A 388 1.75 -14.07 -19.90
C LEU A 388 3.10 -13.89 -19.18
N ALA A 389 4.11 -14.72 -19.47
CA ALA A 389 5.44 -14.61 -18.86
C ALA A 389 6.13 -13.29 -19.23
N LEU A 390 6.01 -12.83 -20.47
CA LEU A 390 6.53 -11.52 -20.92
C LEU A 390 5.86 -10.37 -20.17
N LEU A 391 4.53 -10.35 -20.11
CA LEU A 391 3.79 -9.30 -19.41
C LEU A 391 4.08 -9.31 -17.91
N TYR A 392 4.21 -10.49 -17.32
CA TYR A 392 4.45 -10.65 -15.90
C TYR A 392 5.88 -10.27 -15.50
N ALA A 393 6.90 -10.63 -16.26
CA ALA A 393 8.31 -10.46 -15.89
C ALA A 393 9.01 -9.33 -16.66
N ALA A 394 8.90 -9.27 -18.00
CA ALA A 394 9.65 -8.30 -18.77
C ALA A 394 9.09 -6.87 -18.64
N VAL A 395 7.76 -6.70 -18.66
CA VAL A 395 7.13 -5.38 -18.54
C VAL A 395 7.48 -4.71 -17.20
N PRO A 396 7.36 -5.37 -16.04
CA PRO A 396 7.81 -4.80 -14.77
C PRO A 396 9.29 -4.42 -14.75
N CYS A 397 10.16 -5.25 -15.33
CA CYS A 397 11.59 -4.93 -15.40
C CYS A 397 11.88 -3.69 -16.24
N VAL A 398 11.25 -3.55 -17.41
CA VAL A 398 11.39 -2.37 -18.26
C VAL A 398 10.91 -1.10 -17.54
N LEU A 399 9.74 -1.14 -16.91
CA LEU A 399 9.20 -0.02 -16.14
C LEU A 399 10.12 0.34 -14.96
N LYS A 400 10.69 -0.67 -14.29
CA LYS A 400 11.63 -0.45 -13.18
C LYS A 400 12.95 0.18 -13.66
N ILE A 401 13.45 -0.20 -14.85
CA ILE A 401 14.60 0.43 -15.49
C ILE A 401 14.32 1.92 -15.76
N PHE A 402 13.14 2.25 -16.27
CA PHE A 402 12.75 3.66 -16.47
C PHE A 402 12.71 4.42 -15.15
N ALA A 403 12.14 3.85 -14.09
CA ALA A 403 12.13 4.47 -12.77
C ALA A 403 13.56 4.69 -12.24
N LEU A 404 14.44 3.71 -12.40
CA LEU A 404 15.85 3.79 -12.01
C LEU A 404 16.59 4.91 -12.76
N ILE A 405 16.39 5.02 -14.06
CA ILE A 405 16.98 6.08 -14.88
C ILE A 405 16.47 7.46 -14.43
N LEU A 406 15.15 7.61 -14.24
CA LEU A 406 14.57 8.85 -13.74
C LEU A 406 15.14 9.25 -12.38
N LEU A 407 15.31 8.29 -11.47
CA LEU A 407 15.88 8.51 -10.16
C LEU A 407 17.36 8.92 -10.26
N ALA A 408 18.14 8.25 -11.11
CA ALA A 408 19.57 8.55 -11.31
C ALA A 408 19.79 10.00 -11.71
N PHE A 409 18.97 10.53 -12.63
CA PHE A 409 19.04 11.91 -13.10
C PHE A 409 18.32 12.94 -12.22
N THR A 410 17.75 12.52 -11.09
CA THR A 410 17.11 13.46 -10.16
C THR A 410 18.10 13.89 -9.08
N ALA A 411 18.38 15.20 -9.01
CA ALA A 411 19.19 15.79 -7.95
C ALA A 411 18.35 15.85 -6.66
N VAL A 412 18.46 14.83 -5.83
CA VAL A 412 17.90 14.84 -4.46
C VAL A 412 19.06 15.11 -3.53
N SER A 413 18.91 16.07 -2.62
CA SER A 413 19.91 16.30 -1.56
C SER A 413 19.96 15.04 -0.68
N GLU A 414 21.07 14.32 -0.73
CA GLU A 414 21.38 13.24 0.20
C GLU A 414 21.56 13.84 1.61
N GLU A 415 21.10 13.13 2.63
CA GLU A 415 21.29 13.52 4.03
C GLU A 415 22.74 13.31 4.46
#